data_4633af07a958bd19f934f0500f3728cc
#
_entry.id   4633af07a958bd19f934f0500f3728cc
#
_cell.length_a   1.000
_cell.length_b   1.000
_cell.length_c   1.000
_cell.angle_alpha   90.00
_cell.angle_beta   90.00
_cell.angle_gamma   90.00
#
_symmetry.space_group_name_H-M   'P 1'
#
loop_
_entity.id
_entity.type
_entity.pdbx_description
1 polymer ?
#
loop_
_entity_poly.entity_id
_entity_poly.type
_entity_poly.pdbx_seq_one_letter_code
_entity_poly.pdbx_strand_id
1 'polypeptide(L)'
;RTVLTDIKPPVFHRMMKEKGEELTKHVFKELENDMEGLNHGFQERFKNYYLKSSNTLERRILRAAHYLATQWEFKIIYHTAPFIHGIEQTKENIENQIEDHYDLIGVQKILLGKKSFGFIDRCGQLRFQKRWAHIPRIPETSVLGHMFIVAATSYLCTMEMNVEACPKRFYNNFYAGLFHDLPEVLTKDIIS
;
A
#
# COMPACT_ATOMS: atom_id res chain seq x y z
N ARG A 1 -11.54 5.19 1.24
CA ARG A 1 -12.28 5.25 -0.03
C ARG A 1 -13.38 4.19 -0.12
N THR A 2 -13.14 2.98 0.32
CA THR A 2 -14.14 1.88 0.27
C THR A 2 -15.47 2.29 0.92
N VAL A 3 -15.42 2.99 2.06
CA VAL A 3 -16.60 3.49 2.76
C VAL A 3 -17.18 4.75 2.08
N LEU A 4 -16.32 5.64 1.55
CA LEU A 4 -16.71 6.94 0.99
C LEU A 4 -17.07 6.90 -0.51
N THR A 5 -17.10 5.73 -1.14
CA THR A 5 -17.21 5.53 -2.59
C THR A 5 -15.94 5.92 -3.38
N ASP A 6 -15.96 5.74 -4.69
CA ASP A 6 -14.81 6.04 -5.55
C ASP A 6 -14.73 7.54 -5.87
N ILE A 7 -14.03 8.28 -5.01
CA ILE A 7 -13.80 9.71 -5.19
C ILE A 7 -12.47 9.91 -5.93
N LYS A 8 -12.50 10.69 -7.00
CA LYS A 8 -11.29 11.03 -7.78
C LYS A 8 -10.21 11.65 -6.87
N PRO A 9 -8.93 11.27 -7.03
CA PRO A 9 -7.85 11.71 -6.13
C PRO A 9 -7.80 13.22 -5.86
N PRO A 10 -7.90 14.13 -6.84
CA PRO A 10 -7.83 15.58 -6.56
C PRO A 10 -8.98 16.07 -5.67
N VAL A 11 -10.18 15.52 -5.85
CA VAL A 11 -11.36 15.85 -5.02
C VAL A 11 -11.15 15.32 -3.62
N PHE A 12 -10.71 14.05 -3.49
CA PHE A 12 -10.41 13.44 -2.20
C PHE A 12 -9.36 14.21 -1.42
N HIS A 13 -8.26 14.64 -2.07
CA HIS A 13 -7.22 15.43 -1.41
C HIS A 13 -7.74 16.77 -0.90
N ARG A 14 -8.60 17.45 -1.66
CA ARG A 14 -9.24 18.68 -1.22
C ARG A 14 -10.17 18.46 -0.02
N MET A 15 -11.02 17.42 -0.09
CA MET A 15 -11.90 17.04 1.02
C MET A 15 -11.10 16.71 2.28
N MET A 16 -10.00 15.98 2.16
CA MET A 16 -9.13 15.65 3.30
C MET A 16 -8.44 16.87 3.89
N LYS A 17 -8.11 17.86 3.06
CA LYS A 17 -7.54 19.13 3.55
C LYS A 17 -8.56 19.98 4.30
N GLU A 18 -9.81 20.02 3.82
CA GLU A 18 -10.87 20.86 4.37
C GLU A 18 -11.62 20.21 5.55
N LYS A 19 -11.87 18.89 5.45
CA LYS A 19 -12.73 18.11 6.37
C LYS A 19 -12.15 16.76 6.77
N GLY A 20 -10.83 16.62 6.76
CA GLY A 20 -10.17 15.33 6.98
C GLY A 20 -10.49 14.68 8.30
N GLU A 21 -10.63 15.46 9.37
CA GLU A 21 -10.98 14.95 10.69
C GLU A 21 -12.43 14.40 10.74
N GLU A 22 -13.39 15.15 10.17
CA GLU A 22 -14.79 14.73 10.08
C GLU A 22 -14.93 13.46 9.25
N LEU A 23 -14.28 13.43 8.08
CA LEU A 23 -14.29 12.27 7.19
C LEU A 23 -13.66 11.05 7.85
N THR A 24 -12.56 11.23 8.56
CA THR A 24 -11.91 10.15 9.31
C THR A 24 -12.82 9.61 10.40
N LYS A 25 -13.46 10.48 11.19
CA LYS A 25 -14.42 10.08 12.22
C LYS A 25 -15.60 9.31 11.62
N HIS A 26 -16.13 9.78 10.50
CA HIS A 26 -17.22 9.11 9.79
C HIS A 26 -16.81 7.70 9.33
N VAL A 27 -15.65 7.57 8.67
CA VAL A 27 -15.15 6.25 8.22
C VAL A 27 -14.98 5.29 9.39
N PHE A 28 -14.43 5.74 10.51
CA PHE A 28 -14.27 4.88 11.69
C PHE A 28 -15.58 4.51 12.35
N LYS A 29 -16.60 5.37 12.27
CA LYS A 29 -17.94 5.05 12.73
C LYS A 29 -18.58 3.94 11.88
N GLU A 30 -18.45 4.03 10.56
CA GLU A 30 -18.96 2.99 9.63
C GLU A 30 -18.24 1.64 9.79
N LEU A 31 -16.95 1.65 10.14
CA LEU A 31 -16.15 0.45 10.36
C LEU A 31 -16.18 -0.07 11.82
N GLU A 32 -16.94 0.57 12.70
CA GLU A 32 -16.93 0.26 14.13
C GLU A 32 -17.30 -1.21 14.38
N ASN A 33 -18.40 -1.67 13.80
CA ASN A 33 -18.88 -3.05 13.94
C ASN A 33 -17.88 -4.07 13.35
N ASP A 34 -17.23 -3.74 12.23
CA ASP A 34 -16.26 -4.62 11.58
C ASP A 34 -14.97 -4.78 12.42
N MET A 35 -14.70 -3.82 13.30
CA MET A 35 -13.49 -3.81 14.13
C MET A 35 -13.77 -4.19 15.62
N GLU A 36 -15.03 -4.33 16.01
CA GLU A 36 -15.42 -4.60 17.41
C GLU A 36 -14.80 -5.87 17.98
N GLY A 37 -14.63 -6.89 17.12
CA GLY A 37 -14.02 -8.17 17.51
C GLY A 37 -12.49 -8.17 17.63
N LEU A 38 -11.81 -7.06 17.28
CA LEU A 38 -10.35 -6.98 17.30
C LEU A 38 -9.82 -6.55 18.67
N ASN A 39 -9.00 -7.41 19.28
CA ASN A 39 -8.48 -7.23 20.63
C ASN A 39 -7.37 -6.17 20.76
N HIS A 40 -6.85 -6.03 21.97
CA HIS A 40 -5.69 -5.20 22.34
C HIS A 40 -5.80 -3.72 21.96
N GLY A 41 -7.02 -3.16 21.89
CA GLY A 41 -7.25 -1.75 21.57
C GLY A 41 -6.83 -1.36 20.15
N PHE A 42 -6.92 -2.31 19.19
CA PHE A 42 -6.54 -2.08 17.80
C PHE A 42 -7.31 -0.92 17.19
N GLN A 43 -8.63 -0.90 17.34
CA GLN A 43 -9.51 0.15 16.80
C GLN A 43 -9.07 1.55 17.26
N GLU A 44 -8.85 1.72 18.56
CA GLU A 44 -8.43 3.00 19.15
C GLU A 44 -7.06 3.44 18.64
N ARG A 45 -6.07 2.52 18.58
CA ARG A 45 -4.74 2.81 18.04
C ARG A 45 -4.78 3.16 16.58
N PHE A 46 -5.58 2.45 15.80
CA PHE A 46 -5.74 2.67 14.36
C PHE A 46 -6.41 4.02 14.09
N LYS A 47 -7.48 4.34 14.79
CA LYS A 47 -8.17 5.63 14.75
C LYS A 47 -7.22 6.79 15.12
N ASN A 48 -6.50 6.64 16.23
CA ASN A 48 -5.53 7.64 16.68
C ASN A 48 -4.39 7.88 15.69
N TYR A 49 -3.95 6.83 14.98
CA TYR A 49 -2.95 6.97 13.93
C TYR A 49 -3.41 7.91 12.82
N TYR A 50 -4.68 7.88 12.43
CA TYR A 50 -5.21 8.76 11.38
C TYR A 50 -5.59 10.16 11.90
N LEU A 51 -6.10 10.27 13.11
CA LEU A 51 -6.52 11.57 13.67
C LEU A 51 -5.34 12.42 14.15
N LYS A 52 -4.29 11.81 14.68
CA LYS A 52 -3.10 12.55 15.13
C LYS A 52 -2.23 12.92 13.94
N SER A 53 -2.28 14.19 13.55
CA SER A 53 -1.31 14.72 12.59
C SER A 53 0.07 14.76 13.24
N SER A 54 1.02 13.99 12.70
CA SER A 54 2.41 14.02 13.14
C SER A 54 3.32 13.90 11.91
N ASN A 55 4.40 14.66 11.88
CA ASN A 55 5.40 14.57 10.82
C ASN A 55 6.57 13.66 11.25
N THR A 56 6.25 12.43 11.68
CA THR A 56 7.27 11.46 12.07
C THR A 56 8.01 10.92 10.84
N LEU A 57 9.21 10.38 11.08
CA LEU A 57 10.03 9.76 10.03
C LEU A 57 9.27 8.62 9.32
N GLU A 58 8.53 7.80 10.08
CA GLU A 58 7.74 6.69 9.54
C GLU A 58 6.67 7.18 8.56
N ARG A 59 5.97 8.25 8.89
CA ARG A 59 4.95 8.85 8.01
C ARG A 59 5.57 9.50 6.78
N ARG A 60 6.76 10.08 6.91
CA ARG A 60 7.52 10.62 5.77
C ARG A 60 7.96 9.50 4.84
N ILE A 61 8.49 8.40 5.38
CA ILE A 61 8.86 7.21 4.61
C ILE A 61 7.64 6.62 3.89
N LEU A 62 6.50 6.50 4.59
CA LEU A 62 5.27 5.97 3.98
C LEU A 62 4.76 6.85 2.82
N ARG A 63 4.80 8.18 2.99
CA ARG A 63 4.44 9.11 1.91
C ARG A 63 5.39 9.00 0.72
N ALA A 64 6.69 8.99 0.97
CA ALA A 64 7.70 8.81 -0.08
C ALA A 64 7.50 7.48 -0.84
N ALA A 65 7.28 6.38 -0.12
CA ALA A 65 7.01 5.07 -0.71
C ALA A 65 5.73 5.07 -1.56
N HIS A 66 4.67 5.78 -1.13
CA HIS A 66 3.45 5.94 -1.91
C HIS A 66 3.71 6.64 -3.25
N TYR A 67 4.46 7.75 -3.25
CA TYR A 67 4.76 8.47 -4.50
C TYR A 67 5.73 7.69 -5.41
N LEU A 68 6.70 6.99 -4.85
CA LEU A 68 7.59 6.11 -5.62
C LEU A 68 6.82 4.94 -6.28
N ALA A 69 5.87 4.35 -5.56
CA ALA A 69 4.98 3.33 -6.13
C ALA A 69 4.08 3.91 -7.24
N THR A 70 3.53 5.11 -7.01
CA THR A 70 2.75 5.84 -8.03
C THR A 70 3.60 6.14 -9.27
N GLN A 71 4.85 6.55 -9.10
CA GLN A 71 5.78 6.79 -10.22
C GLN A 71 6.05 5.48 -11.00
N TRP A 72 6.25 4.37 -10.27
CA TRP A 72 6.46 3.06 -10.90
C TRP A 72 5.26 2.66 -11.76
N GLU A 73 4.04 2.81 -11.27
CA GLU A 73 2.80 2.55 -12.02
C GLU A 73 2.65 3.50 -13.21
N PHE A 74 2.90 4.78 -12.96
CA PHE A 74 2.76 5.82 -13.98
C PHE A 74 3.74 5.66 -15.15
N LYS A 75 4.95 5.16 -14.92
CA LYS A 75 5.91 4.86 -16.01
C LYS A 75 5.32 3.90 -17.04
N ILE A 76 4.55 2.91 -16.60
CA ILE A 76 3.89 1.98 -17.52
C ILE A 76 2.86 2.73 -18.38
N ILE A 77 2.01 3.54 -17.75
CA ILE A 77 0.99 4.34 -18.45
C ILE A 77 1.65 5.33 -19.41
N TYR A 78 2.70 6.01 -18.95
CA TYR A 78 3.43 7.00 -19.76
C TYR A 78 4.01 6.41 -21.05
N HIS A 79 4.51 5.18 -21.01
CA HIS A 79 5.05 4.51 -22.18
C HIS A 79 3.99 3.84 -23.07
N THR A 80 2.87 3.41 -22.50
CA THR A 80 1.83 2.70 -23.25
C THR A 80 0.76 3.62 -23.85
N ALA A 81 0.55 4.80 -23.24
CA ALA A 81 -0.48 5.74 -23.66
C ALA A 81 0.00 7.21 -23.58
N PRO A 82 1.07 7.59 -24.30
CA PRO A 82 1.69 8.92 -24.18
C PRO A 82 0.80 10.07 -24.71
N PHE A 83 -0.27 9.75 -25.41
CA PHE A 83 -1.23 10.69 -25.98
C PHE A 83 -2.36 11.12 -25.03
N ILE A 84 -2.39 10.61 -23.80
CA ILE A 84 -3.40 11.01 -22.81
C ILE A 84 -3.22 12.50 -22.47
N HIS A 85 -4.30 13.27 -22.57
CA HIS A 85 -4.29 14.69 -22.22
C HIS A 85 -3.83 14.90 -20.76
N GLY A 86 -2.89 15.82 -20.56
CA GLY A 86 -2.35 16.14 -19.22
C GLY A 86 -1.33 15.14 -18.68
N ILE A 87 -0.82 14.21 -19.49
CA ILE A 87 0.13 13.19 -19.04
C ILE A 87 1.45 13.81 -18.55
N GLU A 88 1.96 14.86 -19.23
CA GLU A 88 3.18 15.56 -18.82
C GLU A 88 2.99 16.28 -17.47
N GLN A 89 1.85 16.96 -17.31
CA GLN A 89 1.53 17.61 -16.04
C GLN A 89 1.40 16.60 -14.89
N THR A 90 0.86 15.41 -15.16
CA THR A 90 0.77 14.33 -14.17
C THR A 90 2.16 13.83 -13.80
N LYS A 91 3.07 13.68 -14.76
CA LYS A 91 4.46 13.32 -14.54
C LYS A 91 5.15 14.32 -13.63
N GLU A 92 5.10 15.59 -13.99
CA GLU A 92 5.70 16.69 -13.23
C GLU A 92 5.17 16.74 -11.79
N ASN A 93 3.86 16.60 -11.60
CA ASN A 93 3.26 16.57 -10.27
C ASN A 93 3.76 15.41 -9.40
N ILE A 94 3.95 14.21 -9.99
CA ILE A 94 4.50 13.05 -9.28
C ILE A 94 5.97 13.29 -8.91
N GLU A 95 6.77 13.82 -9.85
CA GLU A 95 8.18 14.12 -9.65
C GLU A 95 8.38 15.16 -8.54
N ASN A 96 7.60 16.25 -8.54
CA ASN A 96 7.62 17.28 -7.51
C ASN A 96 7.30 16.71 -6.12
N GLN A 97 6.29 15.82 -6.02
CA GLN A 97 5.96 15.17 -4.75
C GLN A 97 7.07 14.24 -4.25
N ILE A 98 7.83 13.63 -5.14
CA ILE A 98 8.99 12.79 -4.77
C ILE A 98 10.16 13.69 -4.31
N GLU A 99 10.38 14.83 -4.96
CA GLU A 99 11.41 15.80 -4.62
C GLU A 99 11.26 16.29 -3.17
N ASP A 100 10.05 16.50 -2.68
CA ASP A 100 9.75 16.87 -1.29
C ASP A 100 10.31 15.86 -0.26
N HIS A 101 10.73 14.68 -0.71
CA HIS A 101 11.28 13.60 0.11
C HIS A 101 12.71 13.20 -0.28
N TYR A 102 13.39 14.03 -1.08
CA TYR A 102 14.73 13.71 -1.62
C TYR A 102 15.81 13.60 -0.55
N ASP A 103 15.62 14.20 0.61
CA ASP A 103 16.51 14.05 1.78
C ASP A 103 16.58 12.61 2.32
N LEU A 104 15.58 11.77 2.00
CA LEU A 104 15.59 10.36 2.38
C LEU A 104 16.53 9.55 1.44
N ILE A 105 17.59 8.99 2.00
CA ILE A 105 18.58 8.19 1.24
C ILE A 105 17.92 7.07 0.44
N GLY A 106 16.85 6.45 0.97
CA GLY A 106 16.08 5.43 0.26
C GLY A 106 15.47 5.94 -1.04
N VAL A 107 14.93 7.16 -1.04
CA VAL A 107 14.37 7.82 -2.23
C VAL A 107 15.46 8.03 -3.28
N GLN A 108 16.59 8.60 -2.89
CA GLN A 108 17.73 8.83 -3.80
C GLN A 108 18.21 7.53 -4.47
N LYS A 109 18.37 6.45 -3.68
CA LYS A 109 18.79 5.14 -4.19
C LYS A 109 17.79 4.51 -5.17
N ILE A 110 16.49 4.67 -4.92
CA ILE A 110 15.45 4.13 -5.80
C ILE A 110 15.40 4.93 -7.10
N LEU A 111 15.48 6.26 -7.04
CA LEU A 111 15.50 7.13 -8.22
C LEU A 111 16.68 6.87 -9.15
N LEU A 112 17.82 6.42 -8.62
CA LEU A 112 18.96 6.01 -9.45
C LEU A 112 18.65 4.83 -10.40
N GLY A 113 17.57 4.11 -10.18
CA GLY A 113 17.14 3.01 -11.06
C GLY A 113 18.12 1.82 -11.09
N LYS A 114 18.92 1.63 -10.01
CA LYS A 114 19.94 0.56 -9.92
C LYS A 114 19.44 -0.62 -9.07
N LYS A 115 20.31 -1.22 -8.26
CA LYS A 115 20.05 -2.47 -7.51
C LYS A 115 18.77 -2.45 -6.68
N SER A 116 18.50 -1.36 -5.94
CA SER A 116 17.31 -1.24 -5.08
C SER A 116 16.03 -1.16 -5.90
N PHE A 117 16.06 -0.50 -7.05
CA PHE A 117 14.91 -0.42 -7.96
C PHE A 117 14.58 -1.77 -8.56
N GLY A 118 15.57 -2.57 -8.94
CA GLY A 118 15.37 -3.89 -9.52
C GLY A 118 14.59 -4.85 -8.61
N PHE A 119 14.77 -4.77 -7.28
CA PHE A 119 13.97 -5.56 -6.33
C PHE A 119 12.51 -5.08 -6.29
N ILE A 120 12.30 -3.76 -6.22
CA ILE A 120 10.95 -3.17 -6.21
C ILE A 120 10.21 -3.48 -7.50
N ASP A 121 10.90 -3.40 -8.65
CA ASP A 121 10.33 -3.75 -9.94
C ASP A 121 9.85 -5.20 -9.99
N ARG A 122 10.64 -6.14 -9.48
CA ARG A 122 10.25 -7.55 -9.35
C ARG A 122 9.02 -7.74 -8.47
N CYS A 123 8.99 -7.11 -7.30
CA CYS A 123 7.80 -7.13 -6.44
C CYS A 123 6.57 -6.56 -7.16
N GLY A 124 6.76 -5.45 -7.87
CA GLY A 124 5.69 -4.80 -8.64
C GLY A 124 5.13 -5.67 -9.75
N GLN A 125 5.95 -6.50 -10.40
CA GLN A 125 5.51 -7.41 -11.45
C GLN A 125 4.50 -8.46 -10.97
N LEU A 126 4.54 -8.85 -9.70
CA LEU A 126 3.59 -9.80 -9.11
C LEU A 126 2.13 -9.30 -9.12
N ARG A 127 1.90 -8.00 -9.31
CA ARG A 127 0.54 -7.45 -9.50
C ARG A 127 -0.12 -7.91 -10.80
N PHE A 128 0.68 -8.27 -11.82
CA PHE A 128 0.19 -8.74 -13.13
C PHE A 128 0.06 -10.26 -13.18
N GLN A 129 0.61 -10.99 -12.22
CA GLN A 129 0.45 -12.44 -12.15
C GLN A 129 -0.89 -12.76 -11.50
N LYS A 130 -1.71 -13.54 -12.23
CA LYS A 130 -3.03 -13.96 -11.77
C LYS A 130 -2.90 -15.28 -11.02
N ARG A 131 -3.48 -15.34 -9.82
CA ARG A 131 -3.65 -16.62 -9.11
C ARG A 131 -4.81 -17.39 -9.74
N TRP A 132 -4.73 -18.72 -9.68
CA TRP A 132 -5.78 -19.59 -10.23
C TRP A 132 -6.05 -19.32 -11.71
N ALA A 133 -5.01 -19.09 -12.51
CA ALA A 133 -5.11 -18.64 -13.91
C ALA A 133 -5.96 -19.59 -14.79
N HIS A 134 -6.08 -20.85 -14.40
CA HIS A 134 -6.86 -21.86 -15.13
C HIS A 134 -8.36 -21.91 -14.75
N ILE A 135 -8.78 -21.16 -13.74
CA ILE A 135 -10.17 -21.13 -13.27
C ILE A 135 -10.76 -19.75 -13.58
N PRO A 136 -11.75 -19.66 -14.49
CA PRO A 136 -12.48 -18.41 -14.71
C PRO A 136 -13.13 -17.93 -13.43
N ARG A 137 -12.88 -16.68 -13.06
CA ARG A 137 -13.45 -16.08 -11.84
C ARG A 137 -13.54 -14.56 -11.92
N ILE A 138 -14.45 -14.00 -11.13
CA ILE A 138 -14.65 -12.58 -10.94
C ILE A 138 -14.80 -12.34 -9.43
N PRO A 139 -14.02 -11.42 -8.82
CA PRO A 139 -12.92 -10.65 -9.42
C PRO A 139 -11.63 -11.48 -9.59
N GLU A 140 -10.78 -11.04 -10.51
CA GLU A 140 -9.43 -11.61 -10.63
C GLU A 140 -8.58 -11.26 -9.39
N THR A 141 -7.76 -12.21 -8.92
CA THR A 141 -6.83 -11.99 -7.82
C THR A 141 -5.39 -12.10 -8.31
N SER A 142 -4.56 -11.15 -7.92
CA SER A 142 -3.13 -11.16 -8.23
C SER A 142 -2.32 -11.82 -7.11
N VAL A 143 -1.13 -12.31 -7.45
CA VAL A 143 -0.17 -12.82 -6.46
C VAL A 143 0.17 -11.74 -5.43
N LEU A 144 0.46 -10.51 -5.86
CA LEU A 144 0.75 -9.41 -4.94
C LEU A 144 -0.43 -9.09 -3.99
N GLY A 145 -1.66 -9.11 -4.49
CA GLY A 145 -2.86 -8.92 -3.67
C GLY A 145 -3.02 -10.01 -2.62
N HIS A 146 -2.76 -11.27 -2.99
CA HIS A 146 -2.76 -12.38 -2.05
C HIS A 146 -1.69 -12.21 -0.97
N MET A 147 -0.44 -11.92 -1.35
CA MET A 147 0.66 -11.69 -0.43
C MET A 147 0.30 -10.62 0.62
N PHE A 148 -0.34 -9.53 0.18
CA PHE A 148 -0.79 -8.49 1.10
C PHE A 148 -1.86 -8.98 2.08
N ILE A 149 -2.87 -9.72 1.61
CA ILE A 149 -3.91 -10.29 2.49
C ILE A 149 -3.30 -11.26 3.49
N VAL A 150 -2.37 -12.13 3.07
CA VAL A 150 -1.66 -13.04 3.98
C VAL A 150 -0.88 -12.25 5.05
N ALA A 151 -0.18 -11.19 4.66
CA ALA A 151 0.55 -10.34 5.60
C ALA A 151 -0.38 -9.67 6.63
N ALA A 152 -1.50 -9.09 6.17
CA ALA A 152 -2.49 -8.46 7.03
C ALA A 152 -3.12 -9.49 7.99
N THR A 153 -3.52 -10.65 7.47
CA THR A 153 -4.07 -11.76 8.29
C THR A 153 -3.04 -12.24 9.32
N SER A 154 -1.77 -12.41 8.93
CA SER A 154 -0.70 -12.83 9.85
C SER A 154 -0.49 -11.83 10.98
N TYR A 155 -0.60 -10.52 10.67
CA TYR A 155 -0.55 -9.47 11.69
C TYR A 155 -1.73 -9.57 12.66
N LEU A 156 -2.97 -9.68 12.15
CA LEU A 156 -4.18 -9.79 12.96
C LEU A 156 -4.17 -11.08 13.80
N CYS A 157 -3.83 -12.23 13.21
CA CYS A 157 -3.67 -13.47 13.96
C CYS A 157 -2.63 -13.36 15.07
N THR A 158 -1.52 -12.65 14.83
CA THR A 158 -0.50 -12.42 15.87
C THR A 158 -1.06 -11.58 17.01
N MET A 159 -1.91 -10.60 16.70
CA MET A 159 -2.56 -9.75 17.69
C MET A 159 -3.57 -10.55 18.56
N GLU A 160 -4.28 -11.50 17.94
CA GLU A 160 -5.31 -12.32 18.62
C GLU A 160 -4.73 -13.54 19.38
N MET A 161 -3.41 -13.71 19.41
CA MET A 161 -2.78 -14.79 20.19
C MET A 161 -3.03 -14.61 21.68
N ASN A 162 -3.24 -15.74 22.38
CA ASN A 162 -3.38 -15.79 23.84
C ASN A 162 -2.07 -15.45 24.61
N VAL A 163 -0.96 -15.27 23.90
CA VAL A 163 0.35 -14.95 24.45
C VAL A 163 0.75 -13.56 23.95
N GLU A 164 1.22 -12.71 24.86
CA GLU A 164 1.71 -11.39 24.49
C GLU A 164 2.80 -11.46 23.43
N ALA A 165 2.57 -10.83 22.30
CA ALA A 165 3.50 -10.79 21.19
C ALA A 165 4.37 -9.53 21.24
N CYS A 166 5.69 -9.71 21.23
CA CYS A 166 6.61 -8.59 21.15
C CYS A 166 6.57 -7.92 19.74
N PRO A 167 6.97 -6.65 19.61
CA PRO A 167 6.96 -5.95 18.31
C PRO A 167 7.72 -6.68 17.20
N LYS A 168 8.80 -7.40 17.56
CA LYS A 168 9.59 -8.18 16.61
C LYS A 168 8.81 -9.36 16.02
N ARG A 169 7.89 -9.97 16.78
CA ARG A 169 7.01 -11.03 16.28
C ARG A 169 6.02 -10.50 15.25
N PHE A 170 5.39 -9.36 15.53
CA PHE A 170 4.52 -8.69 14.55
C PHE A 170 5.27 -8.38 13.25
N TYR A 171 6.47 -7.81 13.37
CA TYR A 171 7.33 -7.55 12.23
C TYR A 171 7.62 -8.81 11.41
N ASN A 172 8.12 -9.86 12.06
CA ASN A 172 8.50 -11.10 11.37
C ASN A 172 7.31 -11.78 10.69
N ASN A 173 6.17 -11.88 11.37
CA ASN A 173 4.98 -12.52 10.82
C ASN A 173 4.40 -11.75 9.64
N PHE A 174 4.36 -10.40 9.75
CA PHE A 174 3.91 -9.55 8.65
C PHE A 174 4.79 -9.69 7.41
N TYR A 175 6.10 -9.59 7.57
CA TYR A 175 7.02 -9.68 6.44
C TYR A 175 7.18 -11.10 5.89
N ALA A 176 7.10 -12.13 6.71
CA ALA A 176 7.02 -13.50 6.23
C ALA A 176 5.77 -13.69 5.34
N GLY A 177 4.61 -13.22 5.78
CA GLY A 177 3.39 -13.23 4.98
C GLY A 177 3.50 -12.37 3.71
N LEU A 178 4.16 -11.21 3.80
CA LEU A 178 4.30 -10.31 2.65
C LEU A 178 5.19 -10.88 1.54
N PHE A 179 6.18 -11.70 1.87
CA PHE A 179 7.18 -12.17 0.90
C PHE A 179 7.18 -13.68 0.67
N HIS A 180 6.20 -14.43 1.19
CA HIS A 180 6.19 -15.90 1.08
C HIS A 180 6.14 -16.39 -0.37
N ASP A 181 5.39 -15.72 -1.25
CA ASP A 181 5.26 -16.06 -2.67
C ASP A 181 6.18 -15.21 -3.58
N LEU A 182 7.14 -14.47 -3.02
CA LEU A 182 8.08 -13.69 -3.83
C LEU A 182 8.84 -14.52 -4.89
N PRO A 183 9.21 -15.80 -4.64
CA PRO A 183 9.83 -16.65 -5.67
C PRO A 183 9.00 -16.81 -6.94
N GLU A 184 7.68 -16.66 -6.88
CA GLU A 184 6.79 -16.75 -8.05
C GLU A 184 7.09 -15.70 -9.13
N VAL A 185 7.80 -14.64 -8.80
CA VAL A 185 8.28 -13.67 -9.81
C VAL A 185 9.16 -14.35 -10.88
N LEU A 186 9.82 -15.45 -10.51
CA LEU A 186 10.71 -16.23 -11.40
C LEU A 186 10.02 -17.48 -11.93
N THR A 187 9.25 -18.18 -11.11
CA THR A 187 8.66 -19.49 -11.43
C THR A 187 7.26 -19.39 -12.02
N LYS A 188 6.61 -18.24 -11.89
CA LYS A 188 5.17 -18.01 -12.08
C LYS A 188 4.34 -18.87 -11.10
N ASP A 189 3.01 -18.70 -11.15
CA ASP A 189 2.09 -19.50 -10.33
C ASP A 189 2.12 -20.96 -10.82
N ILE A 190 2.88 -21.81 -10.14
CA ILE A 190 2.89 -23.25 -10.42
C ILE A 190 1.74 -23.84 -9.64
N ILE A 191 0.70 -24.24 -10.37
CA ILE A 191 -0.44 -24.92 -9.79
C ILE A 191 -0.03 -26.37 -9.55
N SER A 192 0.04 -26.73 -8.30
CA SER A 192 0.19 -28.12 -7.85
C SER A 192 -1.15 -28.85 -7.86
#